data_72a499d98137987087eb47bda6232e0c
#
_entry.id   72a499d98137987087eb47bda6232e0c
#
_cell.length_a   1.000
_cell.length_b   1.000
_cell.length_c   1.000
_cell.angle_alpha   90.00
_cell.angle_beta   90.00
_cell.angle_gamma   90.00
#
_symmetry.space_group_name_H-M   'P 1'
#
loop_
_entity.id
_entity.type
_entity.pdbx_description
1 polymer ?
#
loop_
_entity_poly.entity_id
_entity_poly.type
_entity_poly.pdbx_seq_one_letter_code
_entity_poly.pdbx_strand_id
1 'polypeptide(L)'
;MPRLSPPIETGLLWTLLALPGAFMTYRYVQGTTFYGEYLHATGELGARLLIVTMAVTPLRMMFGNAAWTRWLLGRRRYLGVAAFGYALLHAAAYLQRQSFAVIVEDAGELALATGWVALLVMLALAATSNDISVRQLGRRWKWLHRTVYLAAVLTFAHWILTAFDPLPGAVHLAVLAALEAIRVWKAAGLNREVRSS
;
A
#
# COMPACT_ATOMS: atom_id res chain seq x y z
N MET A 1 -24.77 -3.71 19.22
CA MET A 1 -24.10 -4.89 18.62
C MET A 1 -22.98 -5.31 19.57
N PRO A 2 -22.84 -6.59 19.94
CA PRO A 2 -21.76 -7.07 20.77
C PRO A 2 -20.41 -6.78 20.04
N ARG A 3 -19.46 -6.16 20.76
CA ARG A 3 -18.11 -5.94 20.23
C ARG A 3 -17.35 -7.26 20.29
N LEU A 4 -16.80 -7.69 19.16
CA LEU A 4 -15.90 -8.83 19.12
C LEU A 4 -14.67 -8.56 20.02
N SER A 5 -14.11 -9.62 20.61
CA SER A 5 -12.86 -9.47 21.35
C SER A 5 -11.71 -9.03 20.40
N PRO A 6 -10.78 -8.19 20.88
CA PRO A 6 -9.70 -7.67 20.04
C PRO A 6 -8.91 -8.71 19.23
N PRO A 7 -8.56 -9.90 19.76
CA PRO A 7 -7.88 -10.93 18.98
C PRO A 7 -8.73 -11.52 17.86
N ILE A 8 -10.04 -11.71 18.09
CA ILE A 8 -10.97 -12.23 17.06
C ILE A 8 -11.11 -11.22 15.93
N GLU A 9 -11.30 -9.94 16.26
CA GLU A 9 -11.40 -8.87 15.26
C GLU A 9 -10.14 -8.76 14.41
N THR A 10 -8.96 -8.87 15.02
CA THR A 10 -7.67 -8.86 14.31
C THR A 10 -7.50 -10.08 13.42
N GLY A 11 -7.88 -11.27 13.90
CA GLY A 11 -7.86 -12.50 13.11
C GLY A 11 -8.75 -12.41 11.88
N LEU A 12 -10.00 -11.95 12.05
CA LEU A 12 -10.94 -11.75 10.94
C LEU A 12 -10.42 -10.74 9.93
N LEU A 13 -9.81 -9.64 10.38
CA LEU A 13 -9.22 -8.65 9.49
C LEU A 13 -8.07 -9.26 8.65
N TRP A 14 -7.18 -10.02 9.27
CA TRP A 14 -6.11 -10.69 8.55
C TRP A 14 -6.63 -11.73 7.57
N THR A 15 -7.64 -12.51 7.94
CA THR A 15 -8.29 -13.45 7.04
C THR A 15 -8.88 -12.73 5.83
N LEU A 16 -9.60 -11.62 6.05
CA LEU A 16 -10.19 -10.82 4.98
C LEU A 16 -9.12 -10.24 4.03
N LEU A 17 -8.02 -9.76 4.58
CA LEU A 17 -6.92 -9.19 3.80
C LEU A 17 -6.10 -10.25 3.05
N ALA A 18 -5.92 -11.45 3.61
CA ALA A 18 -5.13 -12.51 3.02
C ALA A 18 -5.91 -13.39 2.03
N LEU A 19 -7.24 -13.55 2.23
CA LEU A 19 -8.08 -14.47 1.46
C LEU A 19 -8.02 -14.23 -0.06
N PRO A 20 -8.12 -12.98 -0.58
CA PRO A 20 -8.02 -12.76 -2.02
C PRO A 20 -6.67 -13.18 -2.58
N GLY A 21 -5.57 -12.88 -1.89
CA GLY A 21 -4.21 -13.28 -2.30
C GLY A 21 -4.03 -14.80 -2.29
N ALA A 22 -4.52 -15.46 -1.25
CA ALA A 22 -4.49 -16.93 -1.16
C ALA A 22 -5.31 -17.58 -2.29
N PHE A 23 -6.49 -17.06 -2.59
CA PHE A 23 -7.34 -17.54 -3.68
C PHE A 23 -6.70 -17.31 -5.06
N MET A 24 -6.14 -16.13 -5.32
CA MET A 24 -5.42 -15.83 -6.56
C MET A 24 -4.23 -16.77 -6.75
N THR A 25 -3.42 -16.97 -5.68
CA THR A 25 -2.26 -17.85 -5.71
C THR A 25 -2.68 -19.32 -5.93
N TYR A 26 -3.74 -19.77 -5.27
CA TYR A 26 -4.30 -21.11 -5.48
C TYR A 26 -4.67 -21.32 -6.95
N ARG A 27 -5.43 -20.42 -7.55
CA ARG A 27 -5.83 -20.51 -8.97
C ARG A 27 -4.63 -20.51 -9.91
N TYR A 28 -3.63 -19.68 -9.63
CA TYR A 28 -2.39 -19.63 -10.42
C TYR A 28 -1.61 -20.95 -10.36
N VAL A 29 -1.45 -21.53 -9.16
CA VAL A 29 -0.78 -22.83 -8.97
C VAL A 29 -1.54 -23.97 -9.63
N GLN A 30 -2.87 -23.93 -9.64
CA GLN A 30 -3.72 -24.90 -10.34
C GLN A 30 -3.74 -24.72 -11.88
N GLY A 31 -3.05 -23.72 -12.42
CA GLY A 31 -3.04 -23.44 -13.84
C GLY A 31 -4.36 -22.89 -14.40
N THR A 32 -5.29 -22.46 -13.53
CA THR A 32 -6.59 -21.89 -13.93
C THR A 32 -6.56 -20.38 -14.13
N THR A 33 -5.42 -19.74 -13.87
CA THR A 33 -5.16 -18.31 -14.09
C THR A 33 -3.82 -18.15 -14.80
N PHE A 34 -3.78 -17.35 -15.86
CA PHE A 34 -2.54 -17.07 -16.58
C PHE A 34 -1.59 -16.19 -15.77
N TYR A 35 -0.29 -16.34 -16.04
CA TYR A 35 0.77 -15.57 -15.38
C TYR A 35 0.52 -14.05 -15.39
N GLY A 36 0.22 -13.48 -16.57
CA GLY A 36 -0.02 -12.02 -16.71
C GLY A 36 -1.23 -11.55 -15.89
N GLU A 37 -2.31 -12.34 -15.84
CA GLU A 37 -3.50 -12.05 -15.04
C GLU A 37 -3.17 -12.07 -13.54
N TYR A 38 -2.44 -13.08 -13.07
CA TYR A 38 -2.01 -13.18 -11.67
C TYR A 38 -1.07 -12.03 -11.28
N LEU A 39 -0.07 -11.74 -12.13
CA LEU A 39 0.87 -10.65 -11.93
C LEU A 39 0.14 -9.31 -11.81
N HIS A 40 -0.77 -9.02 -12.77
CA HIS A 40 -1.54 -7.79 -12.78
C HIS A 40 -2.46 -7.67 -11.54
N ALA A 41 -3.24 -8.71 -11.24
CA ALA A 41 -4.19 -8.70 -10.14
C ALA A 41 -3.53 -8.50 -8.76
N THR A 42 -2.38 -9.15 -8.53
CA THR A 42 -1.63 -8.98 -7.27
C THR A 42 -1.02 -7.58 -7.15
N GLY A 43 -0.45 -7.04 -8.22
CA GLY A 43 0.08 -5.67 -8.25
C GLY A 43 -1.00 -4.62 -8.03
N GLU A 44 -2.11 -4.74 -8.74
CA GLU A 44 -3.26 -3.83 -8.64
C GLU A 44 -3.87 -3.83 -7.23
N LEU A 45 -4.07 -5.00 -6.63
CA LEU A 45 -4.64 -5.07 -5.27
C LEU A 45 -3.67 -4.49 -4.23
N GLY A 46 -2.35 -4.70 -4.38
CA GLY A 46 -1.34 -4.05 -3.57
C GLY A 46 -1.41 -2.53 -3.65
N ALA A 47 -1.50 -1.97 -4.86
CA ALA A 47 -1.64 -0.54 -5.10
C ALA A 47 -2.94 0.03 -4.52
N ARG A 48 -4.06 -0.67 -4.66
CA ARG A 48 -5.35 -0.28 -4.06
C ARG A 48 -5.30 -0.25 -2.53
N LEU A 49 -4.69 -1.25 -1.91
CA LEU A 49 -4.51 -1.28 -0.46
C LEU A 49 -3.57 -0.16 0.02
N LEU A 50 -2.57 0.21 -0.78
CA LEU A 50 -1.72 1.37 -0.49
C LEU A 50 -2.54 2.67 -0.51
N ILE A 51 -3.42 2.87 -1.50
CA ILE A 51 -4.36 4.02 -1.53
C ILE A 51 -5.22 4.03 -0.27
N VAL A 52 -5.86 2.90 0.07
CA VAL A 52 -6.71 2.81 1.27
C VAL A 52 -5.92 3.15 2.54
N THR A 53 -4.69 2.66 2.65
CA THR A 53 -3.80 2.95 3.77
C THR A 53 -3.49 4.44 3.90
N MET A 54 -3.26 5.13 2.78
CA MET A 54 -2.96 6.56 2.75
C MET A 54 -4.23 7.41 2.93
N ALA A 55 -5.38 6.95 2.43
CA ALA A 55 -6.67 7.62 2.55
C ALA A 55 -7.16 7.78 4.01
N VAL A 56 -6.66 6.97 4.95
CA VAL A 56 -7.11 6.99 6.37
C VAL A 56 -7.00 8.40 6.98
N THR A 57 -5.90 9.12 6.72
CA THR A 57 -5.70 10.46 7.28
C THR A 57 -6.62 11.51 6.65
N PRO A 58 -6.68 11.68 5.33
CA PRO A 58 -7.60 12.62 4.71
C PRO A 58 -9.08 12.32 5.05
N LEU A 59 -9.49 11.05 5.07
CA LEU A 59 -10.86 10.66 5.47
C LEU A 59 -11.17 11.10 6.90
N ARG A 60 -10.24 10.91 7.83
CA ARG A 60 -10.42 11.38 9.21
C ARG A 60 -10.52 12.91 9.28
N MET A 61 -9.77 13.65 8.47
CA MET A 61 -9.84 15.10 8.41
C MET A 61 -11.14 15.61 7.78
N MET A 62 -11.75 14.82 6.88
CA MET A 62 -13.03 15.15 6.24
C MET A 62 -14.23 14.86 7.14
N PHE A 63 -14.24 13.68 7.75
CA PHE A 63 -15.39 13.14 8.50
C PHE A 63 -15.22 13.22 10.02
N GLY A 64 -14.13 13.85 10.48
CA GLY A 64 -13.85 14.04 11.89
C GLY A 64 -13.62 12.74 12.64
N ASN A 65 -14.01 12.75 13.92
CA ASN A 65 -13.75 11.65 14.85
C ASN A 65 -14.89 10.60 14.90
N ALA A 66 -15.49 10.29 13.75
CA ALA A 66 -16.53 9.27 13.62
C ALA A 66 -16.00 7.88 14.05
N ALA A 67 -16.90 6.99 14.47
CA ALA A 67 -16.50 5.65 14.95
C ALA A 67 -15.72 4.85 13.90
N TRP A 68 -16.16 4.90 12.63
CA TRP A 68 -15.50 4.20 11.53
C TRP A 68 -14.13 4.77 11.18
N THR A 69 -13.92 6.11 11.26
CA THR A 69 -12.61 6.72 11.00
C THR A 69 -11.59 6.38 12.09
N ARG A 70 -12.04 6.31 13.35
CA ARG A 70 -11.20 5.83 14.46
C ARG A 70 -10.84 4.36 14.30
N TRP A 71 -11.81 3.54 13.91
CA TRP A 71 -11.58 2.11 13.65
C TRP A 71 -10.54 1.93 12.53
N LEU A 72 -10.72 2.63 11.42
CA LEU A 72 -9.81 2.57 10.28
C LEU A 72 -8.39 3.04 10.64
N LEU A 73 -8.28 4.12 11.43
CA LEU A 73 -6.99 4.59 11.93
C LEU A 73 -6.26 3.52 12.75
N GLY A 74 -6.97 2.80 13.62
CA GLY A 74 -6.40 1.70 14.39
C GLY A 74 -5.96 0.50 13.53
N ARG A 75 -6.50 0.38 12.30
CA ARG A 75 -6.21 -0.73 11.38
C ARG A 75 -5.24 -0.35 10.25
N ARG A 76 -4.82 0.93 10.15
CA ARG A 76 -3.94 1.43 9.11
C ARG A 76 -2.66 0.62 8.94
N ARG A 77 -2.07 0.16 10.06
CA ARG A 77 -0.86 -0.68 10.07
C ARG A 77 -1.09 -2.00 9.33
N TYR A 78 -2.19 -2.69 9.59
CA TYR A 78 -2.55 -3.96 8.94
C TYR A 78 -2.77 -3.78 7.43
N LEU A 79 -3.44 -2.71 7.02
CA LEU A 79 -3.64 -2.37 5.61
C LEU A 79 -2.32 -2.15 4.87
N GLY A 80 -1.39 -1.40 5.48
CA GLY A 80 -0.07 -1.15 4.90
C GLY A 80 0.78 -2.41 4.78
N VAL A 81 0.76 -3.28 5.80
CA VAL A 81 1.47 -4.58 5.75
C VAL A 81 0.84 -5.50 4.71
N ALA A 82 -0.49 -5.52 4.58
CA ALA A 82 -1.16 -6.28 3.53
C ALA A 82 -0.82 -5.75 2.13
N ALA A 83 -0.75 -4.43 1.93
CA ALA A 83 -0.31 -3.84 0.66
C ALA A 83 1.10 -4.33 0.26
N PHE A 84 2.03 -4.37 1.22
CA PHE A 84 3.36 -4.97 1.01
C PHE A 84 3.27 -6.46 0.71
N GLY A 85 2.41 -7.23 1.39
CA GLY A 85 2.21 -8.66 1.12
C GLY A 85 1.81 -8.93 -0.34
N TYR A 86 0.91 -8.13 -0.89
CA TYR A 86 0.52 -8.22 -2.30
C TYR A 86 1.63 -7.78 -3.27
N ALA A 87 2.39 -6.73 -2.93
CA ALA A 87 3.57 -6.34 -3.69
C ALA A 87 4.64 -7.45 -3.71
N LEU A 88 4.78 -8.18 -2.59
CA LEU A 88 5.68 -9.33 -2.49
C LEU A 88 5.20 -10.51 -3.35
N LEU A 89 3.89 -10.83 -3.37
CA LEU A 89 3.32 -11.85 -4.26
C LEU A 89 3.55 -11.50 -5.73
N HIS A 90 3.34 -10.23 -6.10
CA HIS A 90 3.60 -9.70 -7.43
C HIS A 90 5.09 -9.87 -7.82
N ALA A 91 6.01 -9.44 -6.97
CA ALA A 91 7.44 -9.56 -7.22
C ALA A 91 7.90 -11.04 -7.26
N ALA A 92 7.35 -11.90 -6.39
CA ALA A 92 7.65 -13.32 -6.38
C ALA A 92 7.21 -14.00 -7.69
N ALA A 93 6.05 -13.64 -8.24
CA ALA A 93 5.60 -14.15 -9.53
C ALA A 93 6.53 -13.73 -10.68
N TYR A 94 6.99 -12.48 -10.68
CA TYR A 94 7.97 -12.00 -11.64
C TYR A 94 9.30 -12.78 -11.53
N LEU A 95 9.86 -12.90 -10.32
CA LEU A 95 11.12 -13.60 -10.07
C LEU A 95 11.06 -15.09 -10.45
N GLN A 96 9.91 -15.74 -10.25
CA GLN A 96 9.71 -17.16 -10.61
C GLN A 96 9.77 -17.38 -12.13
N ARG A 97 9.39 -16.39 -12.91
CA ARG A 97 9.24 -16.50 -14.37
C ARG A 97 10.48 -16.07 -15.14
N GLN A 98 11.29 -15.18 -14.59
CA GLN A 98 12.45 -14.58 -15.25
C GLN A 98 13.75 -15.27 -14.87
N SER A 99 14.69 -15.32 -15.83
CA SER A 99 16.06 -15.75 -15.54
C SER A 99 16.82 -14.65 -14.79
N PHE A 100 17.86 -15.03 -14.05
CA PHE A 100 18.67 -14.05 -13.31
C PHE A 100 19.29 -12.97 -14.22
N ALA A 101 19.71 -13.35 -15.43
CA ALA A 101 20.27 -12.41 -16.40
C ALA A 101 19.25 -11.32 -16.80
N VAL A 102 18.01 -11.74 -17.09
CA VAL A 102 16.91 -10.82 -17.43
C VAL A 102 16.57 -9.92 -16.23
N ILE A 103 16.53 -10.45 -15.00
CA ILE A 103 16.26 -9.66 -13.80
C ILE A 103 17.31 -8.54 -13.62
N VAL A 104 18.59 -8.84 -13.87
CA VAL A 104 19.67 -7.85 -13.75
C VAL A 104 19.59 -6.79 -14.84
N GLU A 105 19.28 -7.20 -16.08
CA GLU A 105 19.07 -6.28 -17.20
C GLU A 105 17.87 -5.36 -16.95
N ASP A 106 16.73 -5.93 -16.64
CA ASP A 106 15.46 -5.25 -16.34
C ASP A 106 15.59 -4.28 -15.14
N ALA A 107 16.42 -4.61 -14.14
CA ALA A 107 16.61 -3.75 -12.97
C ALA A 107 17.27 -2.40 -13.33
N GLY A 108 17.95 -2.31 -14.49
CA GLY A 108 18.50 -1.08 -15.05
C GLY A 108 17.46 -0.23 -15.78
N GLU A 109 16.33 -0.79 -16.16
CA GLU A 109 15.26 -0.07 -16.85
C GLU A 109 14.43 0.76 -15.86
N LEU A 110 14.14 2.01 -16.22
CA LEU A 110 13.41 2.95 -15.36
C LEU A 110 12.08 2.36 -14.86
N ALA A 111 11.34 1.68 -15.74
CA ALA A 111 10.05 1.08 -15.42
C ALA A 111 10.17 0.03 -14.30
N LEU A 112 11.13 -0.88 -14.38
CA LEU A 112 11.36 -1.94 -13.38
C LEU A 112 12.09 -1.41 -12.14
N ALA A 113 13.06 -0.50 -12.32
CA ALA A 113 13.78 0.13 -11.21
C ALA A 113 12.83 0.84 -10.24
N THR A 114 11.81 1.54 -10.74
CA THR A 114 10.78 2.17 -9.88
C THR A 114 10.03 1.14 -9.04
N GLY A 115 9.69 -0.02 -9.59
CA GLY A 115 9.06 -1.13 -8.86
C GLY A 115 9.96 -1.71 -7.77
N TRP A 116 11.23 -1.95 -8.08
CA TRP A 116 12.20 -2.45 -7.10
C TRP A 116 12.42 -1.50 -5.94
N VAL A 117 12.60 -0.20 -6.21
CA VAL A 117 12.75 0.81 -5.15
C VAL A 117 11.47 0.92 -4.32
N ALA A 118 10.29 0.91 -4.95
CA ALA A 118 9.02 0.90 -4.23
C ALA A 118 8.92 -0.30 -3.29
N LEU A 119 9.25 -1.51 -3.78
CA LEU A 119 9.21 -2.74 -2.99
C LEU A 119 10.16 -2.68 -1.79
N LEU A 120 11.40 -2.20 -1.97
CA LEU A 120 12.36 -2.04 -0.88
C LEU A 120 11.90 -1.04 0.19
N VAL A 121 11.33 0.09 -0.24
CA VAL A 121 10.73 1.05 0.69
C VAL A 121 9.55 0.42 1.43
N MET A 122 8.65 -0.26 0.74
CA MET A 122 7.51 -0.94 1.37
C MET A 122 7.96 -2.06 2.34
N LEU A 123 9.03 -2.79 2.03
CA LEU A 123 9.65 -3.76 2.93
C LEU A 123 10.11 -3.10 4.23
N ALA A 124 10.85 -1.99 4.15
CA ALA A 124 11.31 -1.25 5.33
C ALA A 124 10.13 -0.74 6.17
N LEU A 125 9.07 -0.24 5.53
CA LEU A 125 7.85 0.20 6.21
C LEU A 125 7.11 -0.96 6.88
N ALA A 126 6.96 -2.10 6.21
CA ALA A 126 6.30 -3.29 6.75
C ALA A 126 7.08 -3.88 7.94
N ALA A 127 8.41 -4.06 7.79
CA ALA A 127 9.29 -4.59 8.84
C ALA A 127 9.29 -3.72 10.11
N THR A 128 9.12 -2.40 9.96
CA THR A 128 9.06 -1.45 11.09
C THR A 128 7.64 -1.11 11.55
N SER A 129 6.63 -1.79 11.00
CA SER A 129 5.22 -1.61 11.37
C SER A 129 4.83 -2.42 12.62
N ASN A 130 5.59 -2.30 13.70
CA ASN A 130 5.34 -2.95 14.98
C ASN A 130 5.71 -2.03 16.17
N ASP A 131 5.24 -2.38 17.38
CA ASP A 131 5.41 -1.53 18.56
C ASP A 131 6.86 -1.50 19.06
N ILE A 132 7.62 -2.55 18.79
CA ILE A 132 9.07 -2.61 19.15
C ILE A 132 9.82 -1.56 18.33
N SER A 133 9.61 -1.55 17.01
CA SER A 133 10.24 -0.58 16.12
C SER A 133 9.84 0.86 16.44
N VAL A 134 8.56 1.11 16.78
CA VAL A 134 8.10 2.44 17.21
C VAL A 134 8.86 2.91 18.45
N ARG A 135 9.06 2.04 19.44
CA ARG A 135 9.81 2.37 20.67
C ARG A 135 11.30 2.58 20.41
N GLN A 136 11.92 1.69 19.61
CA GLN A 136 13.36 1.73 19.34
C GLN A 136 13.75 2.90 18.46
N LEU A 137 13.00 3.18 17.39
CA LEU A 137 13.30 4.23 16.43
C LEU A 137 12.81 5.61 16.90
N GLY A 138 11.83 5.70 17.79
CA GLY A 138 11.31 6.96 18.32
C GLY A 138 10.92 7.96 17.22
N ARG A 139 11.56 9.13 17.21
CA ARG A 139 11.29 10.19 16.21
C ARG A 139 11.67 9.76 14.78
N ARG A 140 12.69 8.90 14.61
CA ARG A 140 13.14 8.40 13.30
C ARG A 140 12.07 7.52 12.64
N TRP A 141 11.26 6.83 13.43
CA TRP A 141 10.13 6.04 12.91
C TRP A 141 9.19 6.89 12.05
N LYS A 142 8.85 8.11 12.49
CA LYS A 142 7.99 9.01 11.74
C LYS A 142 8.62 9.46 10.41
N TRP A 143 9.94 9.68 10.38
CA TRP A 143 10.66 10.01 9.16
C TRP A 143 10.65 8.85 8.18
N LEU A 144 10.98 7.65 8.65
CA LEU A 144 10.92 6.45 7.84
C LEU A 144 9.51 6.24 7.28
N HIS A 145 8.47 6.34 8.10
CA HIS A 145 7.09 6.12 7.65
C HIS A 145 6.54 7.21 6.73
N ARG A 146 7.21 8.35 6.60
CA ARG A 146 6.91 9.35 5.55
C ARG A 146 7.37 8.90 4.16
N THR A 147 8.30 7.98 4.05
CA THR A 147 8.72 7.44 2.73
C THR A 147 7.61 6.64 2.05
N VAL A 148 6.47 6.42 2.71
CA VAL A 148 5.25 5.88 2.08
C VAL A 148 4.80 6.72 0.88
N TYR A 149 5.05 8.03 0.89
CA TYR A 149 4.74 8.90 -0.26
C TYR A 149 5.66 8.59 -1.45
N LEU A 150 6.95 8.36 -1.19
CA LEU A 150 7.89 7.91 -2.21
C LEU A 150 7.47 6.54 -2.76
N ALA A 151 7.15 5.58 -1.88
CA ALA A 151 6.67 4.28 -2.30
C ALA A 151 5.43 4.39 -3.20
N ALA A 152 4.46 5.24 -2.85
CA ALA A 152 3.26 5.45 -3.65
C ALA A 152 3.57 6.03 -5.04
N VAL A 153 4.36 7.09 -5.12
CA VAL A 153 4.76 7.68 -6.40
C VAL A 153 5.45 6.65 -7.29
N LEU A 154 6.40 5.89 -6.73
CA LEU A 154 7.14 4.87 -7.45
C LEU A 154 6.26 3.68 -7.87
N THR A 155 5.32 3.25 -7.02
CA THR A 155 4.36 2.17 -7.34
C THR A 155 3.49 2.56 -8.54
N PHE A 156 2.96 3.78 -8.58
CA PHE A 156 2.12 4.22 -9.70
C PHE A 156 2.94 4.54 -10.95
N ALA A 157 4.17 5.08 -10.79
CA ALA A 157 5.10 5.24 -11.91
C ALA A 157 5.42 3.88 -12.54
N HIS A 158 5.77 2.88 -11.73
CA HIS A 158 5.96 1.51 -12.17
C HIS A 158 4.76 0.96 -12.92
N TRP A 159 3.55 1.08 -12.35
CA TRP A 159 2.32 0.60 -13.00
C TRP A 159 2.08 1.27 -14.35
N ILE A 160 2.16 2.60 -14.42
CA ILE A 160 1.93 3.37 -15.66
C ILE A 160 2.97 3.02 -16.73
N LEU A 161 4.24 2.83 -16.34
CA LEU A 161 5.33 2.56 -17.27
C LEU A 161 5.37 1.11 -17.77
N THR A 162 4.81 0.15 -17.01
CA THR A 162 4.84 -1.28 -17.37
C THR A 162 3.52 -1.79 -17.94
N ALA A 163 2.42 -1.07 -17.74
CA ALA A 163 1.11 -1.51 -18.20
C ALA A 163 0.92 -1.30 -19.71
N PHE A 164 0.27 -2.27 -20.37
CA PHE A 164 -0.17 -2.11 -21.76
C PHE A 164 -1.19 -0.97 -21.89
N ASP A 165 -2.13 -0.85 -20.93
CA ASP A 165 -3.02 0.29 -20.78
C ASP A 165 -2.65 1.05 -19.50
N PRO A 166 -2.09 2.27 -19.60
CA PRO A 166 -1.69 3.07 -18.45
C PRO A 166 -2.87 3.76 -17.75
N LEU A 167 -4.06 3.81 -18.38
CA LEU A 167 -5.21 4.56 -17.89
C LEU A 167 -5.66 4.12 -16.47
N PRO A 168 -5.80 2.82 -16.16
CA PRO A 168 -6.16 2.39 -14.80
C PRO A 168 -5.15 2.89 -13.74
N GLY A 169 -3.86 2.79 -14.01
CA GLY A 169 -2.80 3.30 -13.12
C GLY A 169 -2.89 4.81 -12.91
N ALA A 170 -3.10 5.56 -13.99
CA ALA A 170 -3.26 7.02 -13.94
C ALA A 170 -4.50 7.45 -13.15
N VAL A 171 -5.64 6.76 -13.32
CA VAL A 171 -6.87 7.02 -12.54
C VAL A 171 -6.64 6.78 -11.05
N HIS A 172 -6.01 5.68 -10.67
CA HIS A 172 -5.71 5.38 -9.28
C HIS A 172 -4.73 6.41 -8.66
N LEU A 173 -3.73 6.84 -9.42
CA LEU A 173 -2.83 7.92 -9.01
C LEU A 173 -3.59 9.24 -8.81
N ALA A 174 -4.50 9.59 -9.72
CA ALA A 174 -5.32 10.80 -9.61
C ALA A 174 -6.22 10.76 -8.36
N VAL A 175 -6.82 9.62 -8.05
CA VAL A 175 -7.59 9.43 -6.81
C VAL A 175 -6.72 9.66 -5.58
N LEU A 176 -5.52 9.08 -5.53
CA LEU A 176 -4.59 9.27 -4.43
C LEU A 176 -4.16 10.75 -4.32
N ALA A 177 -3.81 11.38 -5.45
CA ALA A 177 -3.41 12.79 -5.48
C ALA A 177 -4.53 13.71 -4.97
N ALA A 178 -5.79 13.45 -5.34
CA ALA A 178 -6.94 14.20 -4.85
C ALA A 178 -7.12 14.07 -3.32
N LEU A 179 -6.99 12.85 -2.78
CA LEU A 179 -7.06 12.61 -1.34
C LEU A 179 -5.96 13.34 -0.57
N GLU A 180 -4.73 13.32 -1.09
CA GLU A 180 -3.61 14.00 -0.47
C GLU A 180 -3.71 15.53 -0.61
N ALA A 181 -4.24 16.04 -1.73
CA ALA A 181 -4.53 17.46 -1.90
C ALA A 181 -5.55 17.97 -0.86
N ILE A 182 -6.63 17.21 -0.63
CA ILE A 182 -7.61 17.50 0.42
C ILE A 182 -6.94 17.54 1.80
N ARG A 183 -6.06 16.57 2.08
CA ARG A 183 -5.31 16.53 3.35
C ARG A 183 -4.46 17.78 3.54
N VAL A 184 -3.68 18.19 2.52
CA VAL A 184 -2.82 19.37 2.58
C VAL A 184 -3.64 20.64 2.75
N TRP A 185 -4.72 20.78 1.99
CA TRP A 185 -5.62 21.93 2.06
C TRP A 185 -6.24 22.09 3.46
N LYS A 186 -6.79 21.01 4.03
CA LYS A 186 -7.35 21.03 5.39
C LYS A 186 -6.30 21.32 6.46
N ALA A 187 -5.10 20.76 6.34
CA ALA A 187 -4.01 21.04 7.26
C ALA A 187 -3.58 22.53 7.23
N ALA A 188 -3.56 23.14 6.05
CA ALA A 188 -3.26 24.55 5.89
C ALA A 188 -4.34 25.46 6.49
N GLY A 189 -5.63 25.08 6.36
CA GLY A 189 -6.76 25.81 6.98
C GLY A 189 -6.67 25.83 8.50
N LEU A 190 -6.47 24.68 9.13
CA LEU A 190 -6.31 24.58 10.59
C LEU A 190 -5.13 25.43 11.12
N ASN A 191 -4.01 25.48 10.39
CA ASN A 191 -2.86 26.29 10.78
C ASN A 191 -3.13 27.80 10.68
N ARG A 192 -4.05 28.24 9.81
CA ARG A 192 -4.45 29.65 9.71
C ARG A 192 -5.33 30.07 10.88
N GLU A 193 -6.30 29.23 11.26
CA GLU A 193 -7.19 29.49 12.40
C GLU A 193 -6.41 29.60 13.72
N VAL A 194 -5.43 28.71 13.95
CA VAL A 194 -4.56 28.77 15.16
C VAL A 194 -3.66 29.98 15.19
N ARG A 195 -3.30 30.59 14.04
CA ARG A 195 -2.48 31.84 14.01
C ARG A 195 -3.29 33.10 14.13
N SER A 196 -4.61 33.02 13.94
CA SER A 196 -5.53 34.17 14.03
C SER A 196 -6.24 34.29 15.37
N SER A 197 -6.14 33.28 16.25
CA SER A 197 -6.61 33.24 17.63
C SER A 197 -5.50 33.62 18.62
#